data_55e84668b718574fcbacb9bf80aad217
#
_entry.id   55e84668b718574fcbacb9bf80aad217
#
_cell.length_a   1.000
_cell.length_b   1.000
_cell.length_c   1.000
_cell.angle_alpha   90.00
_cell.angle_beta   90.00
_cell.angle_gamma   90.00
#
_symmetry.space_group_name_H-M   'P 1'
#
loop_
_entity.id
_entity.type
_entity.pdbx_description
1 polymer ?
#
loop_
_entity_poly.entity_id
_entity_poly.type
_entity_poly.pdbx_seq_one_letter_code
_entity_poly.pdbx_strand_id
1 'polypeptide(L)'
;IAECGGFLYLHRELEDQAKLIKNEILKVKDVAKVEIYGVQTPTIDVKISPSVMALSGITTADIARAFEGQNKVVDAGGIDVGENRVRIESTGNFYSLDDIRNLTIVSKGGEHFRLADIAEIEEAYQTPASNMMRVNGEPAIGIAISTVPKGNVVDMADAVKEKIDWFTSEMPEGYALSCIYDQGYESAVANRGFIVNLIVSVLTVVAILLFFIGFKNGLLIGSGLVFSIFATLIVMFADGIALQRMSLAAIIIAMGMLVDN
;
A
#
# COMPACT_ATOMS: atom_id res chain seq x y z
N ILE A 1 11.09 30.99 -3.88
CA ILE A 1 9.77 30.95 -4.59
C ILE A 1 9.83 29.96 -5.75
N ALA A 2 10.99 29.69 -6.34
CA ALA A 2 11.13 28.70 -7.44
C ALA A 2 11.17 27.24 -6.96
N GLU A 3 11.39 26.98 -5.67
CA GLU A 3 11.54 25.63 -5.12
C GLU A 3 10.20 24.91 -4.83
N CYS A 4 9.11 25.64 -4.60
CA CYS A 4 7.81 25.00 -4.34
C CYS A 4 7.22 24.32 -5.58
N GLY A 5 7.37 24.87 -6.77
CA GLY A 5 6.83 24.29 -8.01
C GLY A 5 7.47 22.94 -8.36
N GLY A 6 8.78 22.81 -8.20
CA GLY A 6 9.51 21.57 -8.48
C GLY A 6 9.11 20.42 -7.55
N PHE A 7 8.83 20.71 -6.29
CA PHE A 7 8.40 19.69 -5.31
C PHE A 7 6.98 19.16 -5.59
N LEU A 8 6.06 20.03 -6.02
CA LEU A 8 4.69 19.67 -6.39
C LEU A 8 4.68 18.70 -7.59
N TYR A 9 5.43 18.99 -8.63
CA TYR A 9 5.52 18.14 -9.81
C TYR A 9 6.14 16.78 -9.47
N LEU A 10 7.25 16.78 -8.75
CA LEU A 10 7.95 15.56 -8.38
C LEU A 10 7.08 14.61 -7.55
N HIS A 11 6.30 15.14 -6.61
CA HIS A 11 5.45 14.30 -5.76
C HIS A 11 4.27 13.70 -6.51
N ARG A 12 3.68 14.46 -7.43
CA ARG A 12 2.60 14.00 -8.31
C ARG A 12 3.09 12.92 -9.29
N GLU A 13 4.25 13.11 -9.88
CA GLU A 13 4.86 12.10 -10.76
C GLU A 13 5.19 10.81 -10.00
N LEU A 14 5.75 10.91 -8.78
CA LEU A 14 5.98 9.75 -7.92
C LEU A 14 4.69 9.00 -7.59
N GLU A 15 3.61 9.73 -7.33
CA GLU A 15 2.30 9.13 -7.06
C GLU A 15 1.76 8.39 -8.28
N ASP A 16 1.87 8.98 -9.47
CA ASP A 16 1.40 8.37 -10.70
C ASP A 16 2.21 7.11 -11.04
N GLN A 17 3.54 7.13 -10.86
CA GLN A 17 4.38 5.94 -10.99
C GLN A 17 3.99 4.87 -9.96
N ALA A 18 3.76 5.25 -8.71
CA ALA A 18 3.34 4.31 -7.67
C ALA A 18 1.97 3.66 -7.99
N LYS A 19 1.04 4.40 -8.60
CA LYS A 19 -0.25 3.87 -9.07
C LYS A 19 -0.09 2.87 -10.22
N LEU A 20 0.80 3.14 -11.16
CA LEU A 20 1.12 2.21 -12.25
C LEU A 20 1.70 0.91 -11.69
N ILE A 21 2.70 1.00 -10.82
CA ILE A 21 3.30 -0.15 -10.15
C ILE A 21 2.24 -0.94 -9.37
N LYS A 22 1.41 -0.26 -8.59
CA LYS A 22 0.31 -0.88 -7.84
C LYS A 22 -0.60 -1.70 -8.75
N ASN A 23 -1.03 -1.14 -9.89
CA ASN A 23 -1.95 -1.81 -10.81
C ASN A 23 -1.34 -3.06 -11.45
N GLU A 24 -0.05 -3.06 -11.71
CA GLU A 24 0.65 -4.23 -12.26
C GLU A 24 0.93 -5.29 -11.18
N ILE A 25 1.31 -4.88 -9.97
CA ILE A 25 1.53 -5.80 -8.85
C ILE A 25 0.23 -6.50 -8.44
N LEU A 26 -0.93 -5.82 -8.50
CA LEU A 26 -2.22 -6.44 -8.23
C LEU A 26 -2.58 -7.61 -9.17
N LYS A 27 -1.92 -7.71 -10.33
CA LYS A 27 -2.11 -8.83 -11.28
C LYS A 27 -1.25 -10.05 -10.92
N VAL A 28 -0.31 -9.90 -10.00
CA VAL A 28 0.58 -10.99 -9.57
C VAL A 28 -0.21 -11.98 -8.73
N LYS A 29 0.04 -13.27 -8.97
CA LYS A 29 -0.59 -14.35 -8.21
C LYS A 29 -0.32 -14.22 -6.72
N ASP A 30 -1.31 -14.55 -5.90
CA ASP A 30 -1.28 -14.53 -4.43
C ASP A 30 -1.14 -13.13 -3.79
N VAL A 31 -1.20 -12.04 -4.57
CA VAL A 31 -1.32 -10.69 -4.06
C VAL A 31 -2.79 -10.41 -3.72
N ALA A 32 -3.07 -10.06 -2.45
CA ALA A 32 -4.41 -9.69 -1.99
C ALA A 32 -4.67 -8.20 -2.10
N LYS A 33 -3.69 -7.40 -1.70
CA LYS A 33 -3.85 -5.95 -1.55
C LYS A 33 -2.52 -5.25 -1.78
N VAL A 34 -2.59 -4.09 -2.41
CA VAL A 34 -1.46 -3.17 -2.55
C VAL A 34 -1.89 -1.81 -2.03
N GLU A 35 -1.21 -1.31 -1.02
CA GLU A 35 -1.45 -0.01 -0.40
C GLU A 35 -0.30 0.93 -0.68
N ILE A 36 -0.63 2.20 -0.91
CA ILE A 36 0.35 3.26 -1.14
C ILE A 36 0.36 4.16 0.09
N TYR A 37 1.55 4.43 0.61
CA TYR A 37 1.80 5.26 1.79
C TYR A 37 2.66 6.45 1.42
N GLY A 38 2.53 7.55 2.17
CA GLY A 38 3.33 8.75 1.97
C GLY A 38 2.80 9.68 0.87
N VAL A 39 1.63 9.38 0.30
CA VAL A 39 0.97 10.29 -0.65
C VAL A 39 0.39 11.47 0.11
N GLN A 40 0.70 12.67 -0.34
CA GLN A 40 0.15 13.90 0.21
C GLN A 40 -1.15 14.25 -0.52
N THR A 41 -2.12 14.79 0.24
CA THR A 41 -3.39 15.22 -0.33
C THR A 41 -3.19 16.54 -1.06
N PRO A 42 -3.42 16.61 -2.39
CA PRO A 42 -3.36 17.86 -3.12
C PRO A 42 -4.49 18.78 -2.66
N THR A 43 -4.19 20.05 -2.53
CA THR A 43 -5.13 21.11 -2.14
C THR A 43 -4.96 22.30 -3.09
N ILE A 44 -5.97 23.15 -3.11
CA ILE A 44 -5.90 24.45 -3.77
C ILE A 44 -5.95 25.49 -2.67
N ASP A 45 -4.86 26.22 -2.51
CA ASP A 45 -4.76 27.29 -1.54
C ASP A 45 -5.26 28.60 -2.16
N VAL A 46 -6.21 29.21 -1.47
CA VAL A 46 -6.76 30.52 -1.82
C VAL A 46 -6.31 31.53 -0.77
N LYS A 47 -5.30 32.32 -1.09
CA LYS A 47 -4.69 33.29 -0.18
C LYS A 47 -5.27 34.68 -0.44
N ILE A 48 -5.91 35.28 0.55
CA ILE A 48 -6.51 36.59 0.46
C ILE A 48 -5.94 37.50 1.53
N SER A 49 -5.50 38.68 1.14
CA SER A 49 -5.02 39.67 2.09
C SER A 49 -6.19 40.27 2.91
N PRO A 50 -6.07 40.43 4.24
CA PRO A 50 -7.09 41.10 5.06
C PRO A 50 -7.42 42.52 4.59
N SER A 51 -6.45 43.23 4.01
CA SER A 51 -6.67 44.57 3.45
C SER A 51 -7.57 44.54 2.21
N VAL A 52 -7.40 43.56 1.34
CA VAL A 52 -8.24 43.38 0.15
C VAL A 52 -9.66 43.00 0.56
N MET A 53 -9.81 42.11 1.56
CA MET A 53 -11.13 41.75 2.12
C MET A 53 -11.88 42.98 2.69
N ALA A 54 -11.15 43.82 3.41
CA ALA A 54 -11.73 45.04 3.99
C ALA A 54 -12.16 46.06 2.93
N LEU A 55 -11.36 46.25 1.88
CA LEU A 55 -11.65 47.17 0.78
C LEU A 55 -12.81 46.70 -0.10
N SER A 56 -12.87 45.40 -0.40
CA SER A 56 -13.94 44.82 -1.23
C SER A 56 -15.23 44.51 -0.47
N GLY A 57 -15.22 44.63 0.86
CA GLY A 57 -16.36 44.30 1.71
C GLY A 57 -16.75 42.81 1.69
N ILE A 58 -15.80 41.94 1.33
CA ILE A 58 -15.99 40.50 1.22
C ILE A 58 -15.53 39.82 2.52
N THR A 59 -16.28 38.85 2.98
CA THR A 59 -15.93 38.01 4.13
C THR A 59 -15.58 36.59 3.70
N THR A 60 -14.88 35.83 4.56
CA THR A 60 -14.63 34.40 4.35
C THR A 60 -15.91 33.59 4.14
N ALA A 61 -17.01 34.02 4.82
CA ALA A 61 -18.32 33.38 4.65
C ALA A 61 -18.95 33.66 3.27
N ASP A 62 -18.66 34.76 2.63
CA ASP A 62 -19.13 35.08 1.28
C ASP A 62 -18.40 34.20 0.26
N ILE A 63 -17.11 34.01 0.46
CA ILE A 63 -16.28 33.10 -0.36
C ILE A 63 -16.76 31.66 -0.22
N ALA A 64 -16.94 31.18 1.03
CA ALA A 64 -17.43 29.83 1.27
C ALA A 64 -18.80 29.58 0.60
N ARG A 65 -19.73 30.54 0.68
CA ARG A 65 -21.04 30.46 0.02
C ARG A 65 -20.91 30.42 -1.51
N ALA A 66 -19.97 31.15 -2.09
CA ALA A 66 -19.74 31.12 -3.53
C ALA A 66 -19.26 29.73 -3.98
N PHE A 67 -18.33 29.13 -3.24
CA PHE A 67 -17.88 27.75 -3.52
C PHE A 67 -19.01 26.72 -3.34
N GLU A 68 -19.76 26.79 -2.25
CA GLU A 68 -20.89 25.88 -2.00
C GLU A 68 -22.00 26.05 -3.03
N GLY A 69 -22.24 27.27 -3.49
CA GLY A 69 -23.26 27.59 -4.49
C GLY A 69 -22.93 27.01 -5.86
N GLN A 70 -21.67 27.02 -6.24
CA GLN A 70 -21.22 26.53 -7.54
C GLN A 70 -20.95 25.02 -7.55
N ASN A 71 -20.47 24.46 -6.44
CA ASN A 71 -20.20 23.01 -6.33
C ASN A 71 -21.46 22.23 -5.93
N LYS A 72 -22.60 22.59 -6.50
CA LYS A 72 -23.86 21.90 -6.27
C LYS A 72 -24.26 21.11 -7.51
N VAL A 73 -24.25 19.78 -7.38
CA VAL A 73 -24.90 18.92 -8.37
C VAL A 73 -26.41 18.99 -8.14
N VAL A 74 -27.12 19.75 -8.98
CA VAL A 74 -28.58 19.85 -8.95
C VAL A 74 -29.11 18.92 -10.04
N ASP A 75 -30.01 18.01 -9.68
CA ASP A 75 -30.76 17.23 -10.66
C ASP A 75 -31.68 18.20 -11.44
N ALA A 76 -31.27 18.52 -12.66
CA ALA A 76 -32.02 19.44 -13.53
C ALA A 76 -33.16 18.76 -14.27
N GLY A 77 -33.47 17.48 -13.94
CA GLY A 77 -34.53 16.72 -14.56
C GLY A 77 -34.14 16.14 -15.93
N GLY A 78 -35.06 15.91 -16.78
CA GLY A 78 -34.86 15.36 -18.13
C GLY A 78 -35.81 15.99 -19.15
N ILE A 79 -35.33 16.09 -20.38
CA ILE A 79 -36.15 16.50 -21.53
C ILE A 79 -36.50 15.26 -22.35
N ASP A 80 -37.75 15.12 -22.70
CA ASP A 80 -38.22 14.07 -23.60
C ASP A 80 -37.99 14.50 -25.06
N VAL A 81 -37.05 13.81 -25.73
CA VAL A 81 -36.71 14.04 -27.13
C VAL A 81 -37.18 12.85 -27.95
N GLY A 82 -38.39 12.94 -28.49
CA GLY A 82 -39.04 11.84 -29.17
C GLY A 82 -39.39 10.69 -28.21
N GLU A 83 -38.92 9.48 -28.50
CA GLU A 83 -39.12 8.30 -27.64
C GLU A 83 -38.03 8.15 -26.52
N ASN A 84 -37.03 9.00 -26.50
CA ASN A 84 -35.91 8.93 -25.56
C ASN A 84 -35.98 10.08 -24.56
N ARG A 85 -35.80 9.74 -23.27
CA ARG A 85 -35.64 10.71 -22.20
C ARG A 85 -34.14 11.01 -21.97
N VAL A 86 -33.73 12.24 -22.28
CA VAL A 86 -32.37 12.72 -22.04
C VAL A 86 -32.32 13.39 -20.67
N ARG A 87 -31.52 12.84 -19.78
CA ARG A 87 -31.27 13.42 -18.45
C ARG A 87 -30.34 14.62 -18.58
N ILE A 88 -30.74 15.74 -17.99
CA ILE A 88 -29.91 16.93 -17.92
C ILE A 88 -29.22 16.91 -16.56
N GLU A 89 -27.88 16.80 -16.57
CA GLU A 89 -27.06 16.95 -15.39
C GLU A 89 -26.42 18.34 -15.43
N SER A 90 -26.75 19.18 -14.46
CA SER A 90 -26.03 20.43 -14.22
C SER A 90 -24.74 20.11 -13.47
N THR A 91 -23.62 20.07 -14.18
CA THR A 91 -22.32 19.89 -13.59
C THR A 91 -21.83 21.23 -13.03
N GLY A 92 -21.99 21.42 -11.72
CA GLY A 92 -21.42 22.58 -10.99
C GLY A 92 -19.99 22.34 -10.51
N ASN A 93 -19.36 21.23 -10.90
CA ASN A 93 -18.02 20.89 -10.42
C ASN A 93 -16.95 21.77 -11.06
N PHE A 94 -15.92 22.11 -10.28
CA PHE A 94 -14.70 22.70 -10.80
C PHE A 94 -13.84 21.64 -11.46
N TYR A 95 -13.47 21.83 -12.72
CA TYR A 95 -12.63 20.89 -13.47
C TYR A 95 -11.19 21.43 -13.67
N SER A 96 -11.00 22.74 -13.47
CA SER A 96 -9.72 23.39 -13.65
C SER A 96 -9.48 24.50 -12.63
N LEU A 97 -8.21 24.88 -12.45
CA LEU A 97 -7.85 26.07 -11.69
C LEU A 97 -8.47 27.35 -12.25
N ASP A 98 -8.68 27.41 -13.57
CA ASP A 98 -9.27 28.56 -14.22
C ASP A 98 -10.77 28.70 -13.89
N ASP A 99 -11.49 27.61 -13.64
CA ASP A 99 -12.86 27.66 -13.15
C ASP A 99 -12.92 28.31 -11.77
N ILE A 100 -11.97 27.96 -10.89
CA ILE A 100 -11.85 28.55 -9.56
C ILE A 100 -11.43 30.01 -9.66
N ARG A 101 -10.49 30.37 -10.51
CA ARG A 101 -10.06 31.76 -10.74
C ARG A 101 -11.20 32.66 -11.22
N ASN A 102 -12.08 32.12 -12.04
CA ASN A 102 -13.23 32.84 -12.60
C ASN A 102 -14.47 32.80 -11.69
N LEU A 103 -14.39 32.17 -10.52
CA LEU A 103 -15.48 32.16 -9.55
C LEU A 103 -15.89 33.59 -9.19
N THR A 104 -17.17 33.89 -9.35
CA THR A 104 -17.71 35.23 -9.01
C THR A 104 -18.18 35.24 -7.56
N ILE A 105 -17.67 36.20 -6.80
CA ILE A 105 -18.04 36.46 -5.41
C ILE A 105 -18.84 37.75 -5.34
N VAL A 106 -19.95 37.70 -4.64
CA VAL A 106 -20.80 38.87 -4.44
C VAL A 106 -20.51 39.46 -3.05
N SER A 107 -20.09 40.74 -3.01
CA SER A 107 -19.88 41.46 -1.73
C SER A 107 -21.22 41.83 -1.07
N LYS A 108 -21.15 42.23 0.19
CA LYS A 108 -22.33 42.74 0.89
C LYS A 108 -22.93 43.99 0.26
N GLY A 109 -22.15 44.75 -0.50
CA GLY A 109 -22.60 45.91 -1.26
C GLY A 109 -23.27 45.56 -2.60
N GLY A 110 -23.32 44.28 -2.99
CA GLY A 110 -23.86 43.83 -4.28
C GLY A 110 -22.87 43.94 -5.44
N GLU A 111 -21.62 44.24 -5.18
CA GLU A 111 -20.56 44.28 -6.20
C GLU A 111 -20.06 42.86 -6.48
N HIS A 112 -19.73 42.62 -7.73
CA HIS A 112 -19.24 41.32 -8.23
C HIS A 112 -17.73 41.35 -8.44
N PHE A 113 -17.01 40.45 -7.81
CA PHE A 113 -15.56 40.30 -7.94
C PHE A 113 -15.25 38.90 -8.45
N ARG A 114 -14.26 38.77 -9.35
CA ARG A 114 -13.68 37.47 -9.65
C ARG A 114 -12.68 37.08 -8.57
N LEU A 115 -12.65 35.82 -8.20
CA LEU A 115 -11.74 35.35 -7.17
C LEU A 115 -10.27 35.66 -7.51
N ALA A 116 -9.88 35.54 -8.78
CA ALA A 116 -8.54 35.88 -9.25
C ALA A 116 -8.14 37.34 -9.05
N ASP A 117 -9.10 38.26 -8.96
CA ASP A 117 -8.83 39.70 -8.80
C ASP A 117 -8.54 40.07 -7.32
N ILE A 118 -8.94 39.20 -6.39
CA ILE A 118 -8.86 39.47 -4.94
C ILE A 118 -8.02 38.44 -4.16
N ALA A 119 -7.67 37.31 -4.80
CA ALA A 119 -6.97 36.20 -4.17
C ALA A 119 -5.84 35.68 -5.05
N GLU A 120 -4.78 35.23 -4.43
CA GLU A 120 -3.76 34.40 -5.02
C GLU A 120 -4.19 32.92 -4.91
N ILE A 121 -4.25 32.23 -6.05
CA ILE A 121 -4.72 30.84 -6.16
C ILE A 121 -3.60 29.98 -6.66
N GLU A 122 -3.17 29.02 -5.85
CA GLU A 122 -2.07 28.11 -6.18
C GLU A 122 -2.41 26.67 -5.83
N GLU A 123 -1.87 25.72 -6.59
CA GLU A 123 -1.87 24.32 -6.20
C GLU A 123 -0.87 24.11 -5.06
N ALA A 124 -1.29 23.41 -4.03
CA ALA A 124 -0.48 23.13 -2.86
C ALA A 124 -0.74 21.70 -2.35
N TYR A 125 -0.07 21.31 -1.32
CA TYR A 125 -0.39 20.12 -0.54
C TYR A 125 -0.87 20.53 0.85
N GLN A 126 -1.73 19.68 1.43
CA GLN A 126 -2.28 19.90 2.76
C GLN A 126 -1.17 20.15 3.79
N THR A 127 -1.27 21.26 4.49
CA THR A 127 -0.35 21.63 5.57
C THR A 127 -1.11 21.72 6.90
N PRO A 128 -0.72 20.99 7.97
CA PRO A 128 0.40 20.03 8.01
C PRO A 128 0.11 18.76 7.22
N ALA A 129 1.16 18.15 6.66
CA ALA A 129 1.04 16.90 5.90
C ALA A 129 0.50 15.79 6.79
N SER A 130 -0.58 15.13 6.35
CA SER A 130 -1.23 14.04 7.10
C SER A 130 -0.47 12.71 6.95
N ASN A 131 0.17 12.51 5.79
CA ASN A 131 0.94 11.32 5.44
C ASN A 131 2.25 11.74 4.79
N MET A 132 3.36 11.53 5.49
CA MET A 132 4.69 11.81 4.93
C MET A 132 5.60 10.61 5.15
N MET A 133 6.24 10.15 4.09
CA MET A 133 7.25 9.11 4.14
C MET A 133 8.57 9.66 3.61
N ARG A 134 9.66 9.30 4.27
CA ARG A 134 11.02 9.63 3.83
C ARG A 134 11.90 8.39 3.93
N VAL A 135 12.76 8.22 2.95
CA VAL A 135 13.80 7.18 2.94
C VAL A 135 15.14 7.88 2.81
N ASN A 136 16.05 7.67 3.75
CA ASN A 136 17.36 8.31 3.81
C ASN A 136 17.30 9.87 3.79
N GLY A 137 16.21 10.44 4.32
CA GLY A 137 16.00 11.90 4.32
C GLY A 137 15.30 12.47 3.09
N GLU A 138 15.22 11.72 1.99
CA GLU A 138 14.53 12.11 0.77
C GLU A 138 13.03 11.77 0.81
N PRO A 139 12.16 12.59 0.20
CA PRO A 139 10.74 12.26 0.06
C PRO A 139 10.54 10.95 -0.69
N ALA A 140 9.68 10.09 -0.17
CA ALA A 140 9.43 8.78 -0.74
C ALA A 140 7.95 8.39 -0.67
N ILE A 141 7.54 7.51 -1.56
CA ILE A 141 6.24 6.84 -1.52
C ILE A 141 6.48 5.35 -1.25
N GLY A 142 5.82 4.83 -0.23
CA GLY A 142 5.88 3.42 0.14
C GLY A 142 4.78 2.62 -0.52
N ILE A 143 5.13 1.45 -1.05
CA ILE A 143 4.17 0.48 -1.59
C ILE A 143 4.21 -0.75 -0.70
N ALA A 144 3.12 -1.04 0.01
CA ALA A 144 2.99 -2.22 0.83
C ALA A 144 2.13 -3.27 0.13
N ILE A 145 2.64 -4.48 0.05
CA ILE A 145 2.02 -5.60 -0.66
C ILE A 145 1.65 -6.67 0.36
N SER A 146 0.40 -7.11 0.33
CA SER A 146 -0.11 -8.14 1.23
C SER A 146 -0.51 -9.38 0.44
N THR A 147 -0.21 -10.56 0.98
CA THR A 147 -0.59 -11.85 0.38
C THR A 147 -2.02 -12.23 0.72
N VAL A 148 -2.66 -13.04 -0.13
CA VAL A 148 -3.96 -13.63 0.13
C VAL A 148 -3.88 -14.60 1.34
N PRO A 149 -4.99 -14.76 2.10
CA PRO A 149 -5.05 -15.77 3.14
C PRO A 149 -4.72 -17.17 2.58
N LYS A 150 -3.79 -17.88 3.19
CA LYS A 150 -3.24 -19.19 2.75
C LYS A 150 -2.38 -19.14 1.46
N GLY A 151 -2.06 -17.97 0.92
CA GLY A 151 -1.11 -17.82 -0.19
C GLY A 151 0.33 -18.12 0.24
N ASN A 152 1.17 -18.48 -0.73
CA ASN A 152 2.59 -18.66 -0.48
C ASN A 152 3.32 -17.31 -0.57
N VAL A 153 3.74 -16.79 0.58
CA VAL A 153 4.42 -15.50 0.65
C VAL A 153 5.79 -15.49 -0.06
N VAL A 154 6.47 -16.64 -0.13
CA VAL A 154 7.77 -16.76 -0.81
C VAL A 154 7.58 -16.65 -2.31
N ASP A 155 6.69 -17.48 -2.88
CA ASP A 155 6.42 -17.48 -4.33
C ASP A 155 5.86 -16.12 -4.79
N MET A 156 4.99 -15.50 -3.96
CA MET A 156 4.48 -14.15 -4.22
C MET A 156 5.61 -13.12 -4.24
N ALA A 157 6.51 -13.16 -3.24
CA ALA A 157 7.61 -12.20 -3.15
C ALA A 157 8.58 -12.32 -4.33
N ASP A 158 8.88 -13.55 -4.78
CA ASP A 158 9.73 -13.79 -5.94
C ASP A 158 9.08 -13.26 -7.23
N ALA A 159 7.79 -13.51 -7.44
CA ALA A 159 7.04 -12.98 -8.58
C ALA A 159 6.93 -11.45 -8.56
N VAL A 160 6.77 -10.85 -7.37
CA VAL A 160 6.77 -9.39 -7.19
C VAL A 160 8.14 -8.80 -7.50
N LYS A 161 9.23 -9.45 -7.05
CA LYS A 161 10.60 -8.99 -7.37
C LYS A 161 10.86 -8.96 -8.87
N GLU A 162 10.49 -10.02 -9.59
CA GLU A 162 10.62 -10.06 -11.05
C GLU A 162 9.91 -8.88 -11.71
N LYS A 163 8.72 -8.53 -11.23
CA LYS A 163 7.98 -7.35 -11.70
C LYS A 163 8.66 -6.03 -11.34
N ILE A 164 9.20 -5.91 -10.12
CA ILE A 164 9.92 -4.71 -9.66
C ILE A 164 11.19 -4.51 -10.48
N ASP A 165 11.94 -5.58 -10.76
CA ASP A 165 13.16 -5.52 -11.58
C ASP A 165 12.84 -5.05 -13.00
N TRP A 166 11.73 -5.54 -13.59
CA TRP A 166 11.25 -5.04 -14.87
C TRP A 166 10.91 -3.55 -14.81
N PHE A 167 10.16 -3.09 -13.80
CA PHE A 167 9.85 -1.66 -13.63
C PHE A 167 11.10 -0.82 -13.46
N THR A 168 12.07 -1.28 -12.68
CA THR A 168 13.33 -0.57 -12.47
C THR A 168 14.08 -0.34 -13.77
N SER A 169 13.98 -1.28 -14.74
CA SER A 169 14.61 -1.14 -16.06
C SER A 169 13.87 -0.16 -16.99
N GLU A 170 12.57 0.04 -16.79
CA GLU A 170 11.72 0.91 -17.62
C GLU A 170 11.50 2.31 -17.00
N MET A 171 11.90 2.51 -15.75
CA MET A 171 11.70 3.77 -15.06
C MET A 171 12.56 4.89 -15.65
N PRO A 172 12.01 6.13 -15.70
CA PRO A 172 12.78 7.32 -16.08
C PRO A 172 13.96 7.54 -15.12
N GLU A 173 15.01 8.20 -15.61
CA GLU A 173 16.14 8.62 -14.76
C GLU A 173 15.66 9.54 -13.64
N GLY A 174 16.18 9.32 -12.43
CA GLY A 174 15.85 10.11 -11.23
C GLY A 174 14.93 9.41 -10.23
N TYR A 175 14.36 8.25 -10.58
CA TYR A 175 13.60 7.42 -9.65
C TYR A 175 14.41 6.21 -9.20
N ALA A 176 14.25 5.84 -7.93
CA ALA A 176 14.87 4.65 -7.36
C ALA A 176 13.83 3.81 -6.62
N LEU A 177 13.74 2.53 -6.96
CA LEU A 177 12.98 1.55 -6.21
C LEU A 177 13.92 0.83 -5.24
N SER A 178 13.56 0.79 -3.96
CA SER A 178 14.30 0.05 -2.95
C SER A 178 13.36 -0.81 -2.11
N CYS A 179 13.77 -2.04 -1.86
CA CYS A 179 13.05 -2.92 -0.95
C CYS A 179 13.46 -2.59 0.49
N ILE A 180 12.49 -2.16 1.31
CA ILE A 180 12.71 -1.86 2.72
C ILE A 180 12.58 -3.12 3.57
N TYR A 181 11.60 -3.96 3.27
CA TYR A 181 11.34 -5.20 4.00
C TYR A 181 10.77 -6.27 3.06
N ASP A 182 11.38 -7.45 3.09
CA ASP A 182 10.99 -8.60 2.29
C ASP A 182 10.60 -9.77 3.19
N GLN A 183 9.30 -9.92 3.41
CA GLN A 183 8.77 -11.01 4.23
C GLN A 183 8.96 -12.37 3.57
N GLY A 184 8.99 -12.44 2.23
CA GLY A 184 9.25 -13.68 1.50
C GLY A 184 10.64 -14.21 1.78
N TYR A 185 11.66 -13.36 1.67
CA TYR A 185 13.04 -13.70 1.98
C TYR A 185 13.21 -14.13 3.45
N GLU A 186 12.68 -13.34 4.39
CA GLU A 186 12.73 -13.67 5.83
C GLU A 186 12.04 -15.01 6.15
N SER A 187 10.92 -15.30 5.49
CA SER A 187 10.22 -16.56 5.64
C SER A 187 10.99 -17.73 5.04
N ALA A 188 11.60 -17.56 3.87
CA ALA A 188 12.42 -18.58 3.24
C ALA A 188 13.65 -18.93 4.10
N VAL A 189 14.35 -17.91 4.63
CA VAL A 189 15.51 -18.08 5.52
C VAL A 189 15.08 -18.82 6.81
N ALA A 190 13.97 -18.40 7.43
CA ALA A 190 13.45 -19.03 8.63
C ALA A 190 13.07 -20.49 8.39
N ASN A 191 12.38 -20.81 7.29
CA ASN A 191 12.01 -22.17 6.91
C ASN A 191 13.24 -23.06 6.69
N ARG A 192 14.24 -22.56 5.97
CA ARG A 192 15.49 -23.29 5.73
C ARG A 192 16.22 -23.56 7.04
N GLY A 193 16.35 -22.55 7.91
CA GLY A 193 16.97 -22.69 9.22
C GLY A 193 16.27 -23.73 10.07
N PHE A 194 14.94 -23.75 10.02
CA PHE A 194 14.13 -24.74 10.73
C PHE A 194 14.39 -26.17 10.23
N ILE A 195 14.37 -26.41 8.91
CA ILE A 195 14.62 -27.73 8.32
C ILE A 195 16.00 -28.24 8.74
N VAL A 196 17.01 -27.39 8.70
CA VAL A 196 18.37 -27.74 9.16
C VAL A 196 18.36 -28.12 10.64
N ASN A 197 17.72 -27.33 11.49
CA ASN A 197 17.62 -27.61 12.92
C ASN A 197 16.86 -28.90 13.21
N LEU A 198 15.80 -29.20 12.46
CA LEU A 198 15.05 -30.45 12.56
C LEU A 198 15.94 -31.65 12.25
N ILE A 199 16.67 -31.59 11.12
CA ILE A 199 17.60 -32.66 10.71
C ILE A 199 18.69 -32.87 11.78
N VAL A 200 19.31 -31.79 12.27
CA VAL A 200 20.35 -31.85 13.30
C VAL A 200 19.78 -32.44 14.60
N SER A 201 18.58 -32.06 15.00
CA SER A 201 17.91 -32.60 16.21
C SER A 201 17.66 -34.11 16.07
N VAL A 202 17.10 -34.54 14.94
CA VAL A 202 16.86 -35.95 14.66
C VAL A 202 18.16 -36.75 14.69
N LEU A 203 19.22 -36.27 14.02
CA LEU A 203 20.51 -36.92 13.99
C LEU A 203 21.12 -37.03 15.38
N THR A 204 21.02 -35.96 16.18
CA THR A 204 21.52 -35.93 17.57
C THR A 204 20.82 -36.97 18.42
N VAL A 205 19.48 -37.03 18.38
CA VAL A 205 18.69 -38.01 19.12
C VAL A 205 19.03 -39.45 18.69
N VAL A 206 19.09 -39.69 17.37
CA VAL A 206 19.46 -41.02 16.85
C VAL A 206 20.88 -41.41 17.30
N ALA A 207 21.84 -40.48 17.25
CA ALA A 207 23.21 -40.74 17.70
C ALA A 207 23.27 -41.10 19.19
N ILE A 208 22.52 -40.42 20.06
CA ILE A 208 22.40 -40.73 21.49
C ILE A 208 21.80 -42.10 21.67
N LEU A 209 20.71 -42.44 20.99
CA LEU A 209 20.07 -43.74 21.06
C LEU A 209 21.03 -44.88 20.64
N LEU A 210 21.77 -44.68 19.55
CA LEU A 210 22.79 -45.64 19.09
C LEU A 210 23.88 -45.87 20.12
N PHE A 211 24.30 -44.81 20.82
CA PHE A 211 25.39 -44.89 21.81
C PHE A 211 24.94 -45.59 23.10
N PHE A 212 23.75 -45.26 23.63
CA PHE A 212 23.29 -45.80 24.93
C PHE A 212 22.56 -47.13 24.81
N ILE A 213 21.74 -47.38 23.77
CA ILE A 213 20.91 -48.56 23.61
C ILE A 213 21.58 -49.62 22.70
N GLY A 214 22.59 -49.24 21.99
CA GLY A 214 23.29 -50.07 21.05
C GLY A 214 22.71 -50.04 19.61
N PHE A 215 23.52 -50.47 18.63
CA PHE A 215 23.28 -50.22 17.25
C PHE A 215 21.95 -50.79 16.71
N LYS A 216 21.61 -52.08 17.08
CA LYS A 216 20.39 -52.71 16.57
C LYS A 216 19.10 -52.06 17.08
N ASN A 217 19.00 -51.86 18.38
CA ASN A 217 17.82 -51.29 19.01
C ASN A 217 17.73 -49.80 18.79
N GLY A 218 18.86 -49.06 18.83
CA GLY A 218 18.91 -47.65 18.57
C GLY A 218 18.50 -47.30 17.13
N LEU A 219 18.88 -48.11 16.14
CA LEU A 219 18.45 -47.95 14.75
C LEU A 219 16.94 -48.19 14.55
N LEU A 220 16.41 -49.22 15.26
CA LEU A 220 14.96 -49.49 15.20
C LEU A 220 14.12 -48.35 15.76
N ILE A 221 14.47 -47.86 16.95
CA ILE A 221 13.76 -46.74 17.59
C ILE A 221 13.96 -45.44 16.77
N GLY A 222 15.18 -45.15 16.30
CA GLY A 222 15.47 -44.00 15.47
C GLY A 222 14.72 -44.00 14.16
N SER A 223 14.55 -45.18 13.52
CA SER A 223 13.73 -45.27 12.30
C SER A 223 12.25 -44.98 12.57
N GLY A 224 11.71 -45.46 13.72
CA GLY A 224 10.34 -45.14 14.14
C GLY A 224 10.11 -43.62 14.30
N LEU A 225 11.09 -42.94 14.92
CA LEU A 225 11.05 -41.47 15.04
C LEU A 225 11.00 -40.77 13.67
N VAL A 226 11.87 -41.18 12.75
CA VAL A 226 11.92 -40.61 11.39
C VAL A 226 10.59 -40.86 10.67
N PHE A 227 10.06 -42.09 10.71
CA PHE A 227 8.77 -42.39 10.08
C PHE A 227 7.62 -41.60 10.69
N SER A 228 7.61 -41.37 12.00
CA SER A 228 6.59 -40.55 12.67
C SER A 228 6.62 -39.09 12.18
N ILE A 229 7.81 -38.50 12.02
CA ILE A 229 7.94 -37.17 11.47
C ILE A 229 7.42 -37.11 10.04
N PHE A 230 7.81 -38.04 9.16
CA PHE A 230 7.32 -38.11 7.80
C PHE A 230 5.81 -38.28 7.74
N ALA A 231 5.25 -39.17 8.57
CA ALA A 231 3.80 -39.36 8.64
C ALA A 231 3.09 -38.03 9.02
N THR A 232 3.61 -37.31 10.02
CA THR A 232 3.07 -36.00 10.44
C THR A 232 3.12 -34.99 9.28
N LEU A 233 4.24 -34.90 8.56
CA LEU A 233 4.36 -34.00 7.43
C LEU A 233 3.41 -34.34 6.28
N ILE A 234 3.19 -35.64 6.02
CA ILE A 234 2.23 -36.12 5.00
C ILE A 234 0.79 -35.73 5.40
N VAL A 235 0.41 -35.92 6.66
CA VAL A 235 -0.92 -35.51 7.16
C VAL A 235 -1.10 -34.02 7.06
N MET A 236 -0.12 -33.23 7.48
CA MET A 236 -0.15 -31.77 7.34
C MET A 236 -0.33 -31.34 5.89
N PHE A 237 0.40 -32.00 4.97
CA PHE A 237 0.26 -31.72 3.54
C PHE A 237 -1.14 -32.07 3.01
N ALA A 238 -1.69 -33.22 3.41
CA ALA A 238 -3.03 -33.66 2.99
C ALA A 238 -4.14 -32.74 3.51
N ASP A 239 -3.99 -32.23 4.74
CA ASP A 239 -4.94 -31.29 5.36
C ASP A 239 -4.71 -29.83 4.94
N GLY A 240 -3.72 -29.55 4.08
CA GLY A 240 -3.40 -28.20 3.62
C GLY A 240 -2.87 -27.28 4.72
N ILE A 241 -2.29 -27.84 5.77
CA ILE A 241 -1.70 -27.08 6.89
C ILE A 241 -0.33 -26.55 6.44
N ALA A 242 -0.20 -25.22 6.38
CA ALA A 242 1.06 -24.58 6.01
C ALA A 242 2.14 -24.83 7.07
N LEU A 243 3.39 -24.99 6.59
CA LEU A 243 4.57 -25.03 7.44
C LEU A 243 4.80 -23.65 8.06
N GLN A 244 4.25 -23.43 9.26
CA GLN A 244 4.41 -22.20 10.04
C GLN A 244 5.29 -22.46 11.25
N ARG A 245 5.86 -21.39 11.83
CA ARG A 245 6.72 -21.50 13.03
C ARG A 245 6.05 -22.27 14.17
N MET A 246 4.74 -22.12 14.33
CA MET A 246 3.97 -22.80 15.37
C MET A 246 3.83 -24.30 15.12
N SER A 247 3.51 -24.71 13.88
CA SER A 247 3.41 -26.13 13.52
C SER A 247 4.76 -26.83 13.62
N LEU A 248 5.83 -26.12 13.29
CA LEU A 248 7.20 -26.62 13.37
C LEU A 248 7.66 -26.76 14.83
N ALA A 249 7.33 -25.81 15.71
CA ALA A 249 7.61 -25.94 17.14
C ALA A 249 6.86 -27.13 17.75
N ALA A 250 5.61 -27.36 17.35
CA ALA A 250 4.82 -28.52 17.79
C ALA A 250 5.47 -29.84 17.39
N ILE A 251 6.03 -29.96 16.18
CA ILE A 251 6.75 -31.18 15.74
C ILE A 251 7.99 -31.43 16.62
N ILE A 252 8.76 -30.39 16.97
CA ILE A 252 9.94 -30.52 17.81
C ILE A 252 9.54 -31.00 19.23
N ILE A 253 8.48 -30.41 19.80
CA ILE A 253 7.98 -30.80 21.12
C ILE A 253 7.47 -32.25 21.08
N ALA A 254 6.68 -32.61 20.07
CA ALA A 254 6.17 -33.97 19.90
C ALA A 254 7.31 -35.00 19.74
N MET A 255 8.40 -34.64 19.04
CA MET A 255 9.57 -35.47 18.90
C MET A 255 10.27 -35.72 20.25
N GLY A 256 10.39 -34.69 21.11
CA GLY A 256 10.91 -34.87 22.48
C GLY A 256 10.07 -35.84 23.30
N MET A 257 8.75 -35.66 23.28
CA MET A 257 7.81 -36.55 24.01
C MET A 257 7.82 -38.00 23.49
N LEU A 258 8.10 -38.20 22.20
CA LEU A 258 8.11 -39.52 21.56
C LEU A 258 9.36 -40.32 21.94
N VAL A 259 10.44 -39.66 22.31
CA VAL A 259 11.70 -40.29 22.77
C VAL A 259 11.64 -40.65 24.27
N ASP A 260 10.87 -39.88 25.06
CA ASP A 260 10.76 -40.09 26.50
C ASP A 260 9.79 -41.19 26.92
N ASN A 261 8.99 -41.74 26.00
CA ASN A 261 8.08 -42.86 26.19
C ASN A 261 8.70 -44.17 25.66
#